data_3013cbf5bd4e95d555be12d6e760fe25
#
_entry.id   3013cbf5bd4e95d555be12d6e760fe25
#
_cell.length_a   1.000
_cell.length_b   1.000
_cell.length_c   1.000
_cell.angle_alpha   90.00
_cell.angle_beta   90.00
_cell.angle_gamma   90.00
#
_symmetry.space_group_name_H-M   'P 1'
#
loop_
_entity.id
_entity.type
_entity.pdbx_description
1 polymer ?
#
loop_
_entity_poly.entity_id
_entity_poly.type
_entity_poly.pdbx_seq_one_letter_code
_entity_poly.pdbx_strand_id
1 'polypeptide(L)'
;MKLKKFYYKKIKSTNDIALKYLKKGIEEGVILADFQTKGKGQRGKKWISFKGNLFMSVFFEVKNRISLEKITQLNCYIVRDCLQKFTSLKIVIKKPNDIYINKQKICGILQETLFQNKKKFIVVGIGLNLVKSPKIKKYPTNYLNKYTSKKIS
;
A
#
# COMPACT_ATOMS: atom_id res chain seq x y z
N MET A 1 7.31 1.35 20.05
CA MET A 1 8.20 0.93 18.94
C MET A 1 8.30 2.07 17.94
N LYS A 2 9.49 2.58 17.64
CA LYS A 2 9.69 3.69 16.71
C LYS A 2 10.23 3.11 15.39
N LEU A 3 9.35 2.86 14.42
CA LEU A 3 9.75 2.33 13.12
C LEU A 3 10.72 3.27 12.39
N LYS A 4 11.78 2.73 11.81
CA LYS A 4 12.68 3.49 10.94
C LYS A 4 11.94 3.94 9.70
N LYS A 5 12.03 5.22 9.35
CA LYS A 5 11.39 5.81 8.15
C LYS A 5 12.45 6.13 7.11
N PHE A 6 12.19 5.72 5.87
CA PHE A 6 13.05 5.97 4.71
C PHE A 6 12.22 6.63 3.62
N TYR A 7 12.64 7.82 3.19
CA TYR A 7 11.95 8.60 2.19
C TYR A 7 12.77 8.74 0.91
N TYR A 8 12.08 8.63 -0.23
CA TYR A 8 12.68 8.72 -1.56
C TYR A 8 11.85 9.61 -2.49
N LYS A 9 12.49 10.51 -3.22
CA LYS A 9 11.83 11.29 -4.28
C LYS A 9 11.36 10.40 -5.44
N LYS A 10 12.19 9.44 -5.86
CA LYS A 10 11.89 8.56 -7.00
C LYS A 10 12.61 7.22 -6.86
N ILE A 11 11.87 6.12 -6.98
CA ILE A 11 12.40 4.76 -6.92
C ILE A 11 11.68 3.84 -7.91
N LYS A 12 12.15 2.59 -8.05
CA LYS A 12 11.44 1.58 -8.85
C LYS A 12 10.14 1.17 -8.16
N SER A 13 10.21 0.68 -6.92
CA SER A 13 9.08 0.22 -6.13
C SER A 13 9.42 0.31 -4.64
N THR A 14 8.49 0.77 -3.81
CA THR A 14 8.65 0.79 -2.34
C THR A 14 8.80 -0.62 -1.78
N ASN A 15 8.06 -1.62 -2.31
CA ASN A 15 8.20 -3.01 -1.90
C ASN A 15 9.59 -3.57 -2.23
N ASP A 16 10.15 -3.26 -3.41
CA ASP A 16 11.50 -3.74 -3.79
C ASP A 16 12.58 -3.19 -2.85
N ILE A 17 12.45 -1.93 -2.42
CA ILE A 17 13.37 -1.34 -1.45
C ILE A 17 13.21 -2.00 -0.09
N ALA A 18 11.98 -2.25 0.39
CA ALA A 18 11.72 -2.96 1.63
C ALA A 18 12.33 -4.37 1.63
N LEU A 19 12.13 -5.15 0.56
CA LEU A 19 12.75 -6.46 0.40
C LEU A 19 14.29 -6.39 0.38
N LYS A 20 14.86 -5.36 -0.27
CA LYS A 20 16.31 -5.13 -0.26
C LYS A 20 16.84 -4.83 1.15
N TYR A 21 16.07 -4.07 1.95
CA TYR A 21 16.46 -3.76 3.32
C TYR A 21 16.40 -4.98 4.23
N LEU A 22 15.35 -5.79 4.12
CA LEU A 22 15.26 -7.08 4.81
C LEU A 22 16.47 -7.96 4.52
N LYS A 23 16.87 -8.09 3.24
CA LYS A 23 18.06 -8.87 2.82
C LYS A 23 19.37 -8.32 3.40
N LYS A 24 19.41 -7.03 3.77
CA LYS A 24 20.56 -6.38 4.44
C LYS A 24 20.49 -6.44 5.98
N GLY A 25 19.52 -7.17 6.55
CA GLY A 25 19.35 -7.31 7.99
C GLY A 25 18.62 -6.16 8.69
N ILE A 26 17.98 -5.25 7.94
CA ILE A 26 17.08 -4.27 8.53
C ILE A 26 15.71 -4.93 8.62
N GLU A 27 15.30 -5.34 9.82
CA GLU A 27 14.17 -6.23 10.03
C GLU A 27 12.80 -5.53 10.07
N GLU A 28 12.76 -4.20 10.23
CA GLU A 28 11.52 -3.43 10.28
C GLU A 28 11.69 -1.99 9.78
N GLY A 29 10.62 -1.41 9.24
CA GLY A 29 10.63 -0.02 8.83
C GLY A 29 9.49 0.35 7.89
N VAL A 30 9.53 1.62 7.48
CA VAL A 30 8.58 2.20 6.52
C VAL A 30 9.35 2.86 5.38
N ILE A 31 9.04 2.46 4.15
CA ILE A 31 9.52 3.10 2.93
C ILE A 31 8.42 4.01 2.38
N LEU A 32 8.75 5.25 2.09
CA LEU A 32 7.88 6.23 1.45
C LEU A 32 8.52 6.73 0.16
N ALA A 33 7.74 6.97 -0.87
CA ALA A 33 8.23 7.56 -2.12
C ALA A 33 7.21 8.53 -2.73
N ASP A 34 7.71 9.61 -3.36
CA ASP A 34 6.85 10.52 -4.14
C ASP A 34 6.45 9.92 -5.49
N PHE A 35 7.30 9.04 -6.04
CA PHE A 35 7.07 8.46 -7.35
C PHE A 35 7.71 7.08 -7.51
N GLN A 36 6.96 6.14 -8.10
CA GLN A 36 7.46 4.82 -8.48
C GLN A 36 7.50 4.67 -10.00
N THR A 37 8.67 4.28 -10.54
CA THR A 37 8.82 4.03 -11.99
C THR A 37 8.34 2.65 -12.41
N LYS A 38 8.33 1.68 -11.49
CA LYS A 38 7.91 0.28 -11.69
C LYS A 38 7.03 -0.18 -10.53
N GLY A 39 6.00 0.63 -10.18
CA GLY A 39 5.03 0.25 -9.15
C GLY A 39 4.40 -1.11 -9.47
N LYS A 40 4.21 -1.93 -8.43
CA LYS A 40 3.70 -3.30 -8.54
C LYS A 40 2.29 -3.42 -7.99
N GLY A 41 1.48 -4.24 -8.63
CA GLY A 41 0.22 -4.77 -8.15
C GLY A 41 0.27 -6.30 -8.08
N GLN A 42 -0.83 -6.93 -7.67
CA GLN A 42 -0.92 -8.38 -7.62
C GLN A 42 -0.81 -9.03 -9.01
N ARG A 43 -0.28 -10.26 -9.05
CA ARG A 43 -0.19 -11.12 -10.26
C ARG A 43 0.49 -10.41 -11.43
N GLY A 44 1.59 -9.72 -11.17
CA GLY A 44 2.38 -9.05 -12.21
C GLY A 44 1.76 -7.77 -12.78
N LYS A 45 0.62 -7.31 -12.26
CA LYS A 45 0.01 -6.05 -12.68
C LYS A 45 0.90 -4.87 -12.27
N LYS A 46 0.85 -3.80 -13.05
CA LYS A 46 1.54 -2.55 -12.73
C LYS A 46 0.64 -1.65 -11.88
N TRP A 47 1.24 -0.96 -10.90
CA TRP A 47 0.62 0.17 -10.22
C TRP A 47 1.12 1.47 -10.87
N ILE A 48 0.20 2.26 -11.42
CA ILE A 48 0.52 3.52 -12.08
C ILE A 48 0.68 4.61 -11.03
N SER A 49 1.84 5.28 -11.05
CA SER A 49 2.18 6.31 -10.06
C SER A 49 1.96 7.70 -10.64
N PHE A 50 1.32 8.57 -9.85
CA PHE A 50 1.26 10.00 -10.10
C PHE A 50 1.81 10.74 -8.90
N LYS A 51 2.54 11.83 -9.15
CA LYS A 51 3.05 12.70 -8.09
C LYS A 51 1.89 13.24 -7.23
N GLY A 52 2.07 13.28 -5.92
CA GLY A 52 1.05 13.67 -4.95
C GLY A 52 0.18 12.52 -4.44
N ASN A 53 0.26 11.32 -5.04
CA ASN A 53 -0.33 10.11 -4.50
C ASN A 53 0.59 9.49 -3.41
N LEU A 54 0.04 8.63 -2.56
CA LEU A 54 0.81 7.94 -1.53
C LEU A 54 1.31 6.58 -2.03
N PHE A 55 2.61 6.38 -1.90
CA PHE A 55 3.28 5.08 -2.10
C PHE A 55 4.09 4.75 -0.87
N MET A 56 3.66 3.74 -0.15
CA MET A 56 4.24 3.34 1.12
C MET A 56 4.40 1.82 1.18
N SER A 57 5.49 1.36 1.79
CA SER A 57 5.63 -0.05 2.19
C SER A 57 6.07 -0.13 3.63
N VAL A 58 5.32 -0.86 4.44
CA VAL A 58 5.69 -1.22 5.81
C VAL A 58 6.22 -2.64 5.78
N PHE A 59 7.34 -2.89 6.48
CA PHE A 59 7.93 -4.22 6.56
C PHE A 59 8.35 -4.57 7.98
N PHE A 60 8.11 -5.83 8.36
CA PHE A 60 8.37 -6.32 9.72
C PHE A 60 8.36 -7.85 9.80
N GLU A 61 8.89 -8.41 10.89
CA GLU A 61 8.83 -9.83 11.20
C GLU A 61 7.41 -10.25 11.64
N VAL A 62 6.92 -11.38 11.12
CA VAL A 62 5.68 -12.01 11.56
C VAL A 62 5.99 -13.19 12.47
N LYS A 63 5.78 -13.03 13.76
CA LYS A 63 6.08 -14.05 14.78
C LYS A 63 5.00 -15.13 14.90
N ASN A 64 3.77 -14.85 14.49
CA ASN A 64 2.64 -15.75 14.63
C ASN A 64 2.36 -16.55 13.35
N ARG A 65 1.78 -17.76 13.50
CA ARG A 65 1.32 -18.60 12.37
C ARG A 65 0.00 -18.08 11.77
N ILE A 66 -0.04 -16.79 11.42
CA ILE A 66 -1.22 -16.20 10.76
C ILE A 66 -1.10 -16.45 9.26
N SER A 67 -2.20 -16.86 8.61
CA SER A 67 -2.24 -17.03 7.17
C SER A 67 -2.05 -15.68 6.45
N LEU A 68 -1.45 -15.73 5.27
CA LEU A 68 -1.22 -14.53 4.45
C LEU A 68 -2.54 -13.85 4.07
N GLU A 69 -3.58 -14.63 3.83
CA GLU A 69 -4.93 -14.13 3.55
C GLU A 69 -5.49 -13.30 4.71
N LYS A 70 -5.38 -13.83 5.95
CA LYS A 70 -5.86 -13.14 7.16
C LYS A 70 -5.09 -11.85 7.41
N ILE A 71 -3.77 -11.84 7.20
CA ILE A 71 -2.96 -10.61 7.30
C ILE A 71 -3.40 -9.61 6.22
N THR A 72 -3.67 -10.06 4.99
CA THR A 72 -4.16 -9.18 3.92
C THR A 72 -5.48 -8.52 4.31
N GLN A 73 -6.42 -9.29 4.84
CA GLN A 73 -7.71 -8.78 5.32
C GLN A 73 -7.53 -7.75 6.44
N LEU A 74 -6.71 -8.04 7.45
CA LEU A 74 -6.42 -7.11 8.54
C LEU A 74 -5.84 -5.79 8.03
N ASN A 75 -4.87 -5.84 7.11
CA ASN A 75 -4.29 -4.63 6.53
C ASN A 75 -5.32 -3.82 5.72
N CYS A 76 -6.23 -4.49 4.99
CA CYS A 76 -7.33 -3.82 4.32
C CYS A 76 -8.26 -3.10 5.29
N TYR A 77 -8.61 -3.72 6.43
CA TYR A 77 -9.43 -3.08 7.46
C TYR A 77 -8.73 -1.88 8.07
N ILE A 78 -7.45 -2.02 8.46
CA ILE A 78 -6.67 -0.92 9.05
C ILE A 78 -6.61 0.27 8.09
N VAL A 79 -6.27 0.03 6.82
CA VAL A 79 -6.17 1.10 5.82
C VAL A 79 -7.55 1.72 5.57
N ARG A 80 -8.62 0.90 5.41
CA ARG A 80 -9.99 1.39 5.26
C ARG A 80 -10.40 2.30 6.42
N ASP A 81 -10.15 1.88 7.67
CA ASP A 81 -10.52 2.64 8.87
C ASP A 81 -9.73 3.94 9.00
N CYS A 82 -8.46 3.94 8.61
CA CYS A 82 -7.67 5.17 8.51
C CYS A 82 -8.25 6.14 7.47
N LEU A 83 -8.61 5.64 6.28
CA LEU A 83 -9.15 6.47 5.21
C LEU A 83 -10.57 6.97 5.50
N GLN A 84 -11.39 6.17 6.23
CA GLN A 84 -12.77 6.53 6.60
C GLN A 84 -12.85 7.82 7.43
N LYS A 85 -11.77 8.19 8.11
CA LYS A 85 -11.69 9.44 8.91
C LYS A 85 -11.69 10.71 8.05
N PHE A 86 -11.44 10.61 6.76
CA PHE A 86 -11.30 11.75 5.85
C PHE A 86 -12.54 11.99 4.99
N THR A 87 -13.53 11.12 5.02
CA THR A 87 -14.75 11.24 4.21
C THR A 87 -15.96 10.67 4.92
N SER A 88 -17.12 11.28 4.71
CA SER A 88 -18.43 10.77 5.16
C SER A 88 -18.96 9.62 4.28
N LEU A 89 -18.42 9.47 3.06
CA LEU A 89 -18.84 8.41 2.15
C LEU A 89 -18.32 7.05 2.62
N LYS A 90 -19.13 6.01 2.46
CA LYS A 90 -18.78 4.65 2.84
C LYS A 90 -17.60 4.13 2.01
N ILE A 91 -16.52 3.76 2.69
CA ILE A 91 -15.36 3.07 2.11
C ILE A 91 -15.57 1.55 2.19
N VAL A 92 -15.43 0.87 1.07
CA VAL A 92 -15.69 -0.56 0.93
C VAL A 92 -14.40 -1.30 0.53
N ILE A 93 -14.19 -2.45 1.17
CA ILE A 93 -13.12 -3.37 0.79
C ILE A 93 -13.66 -4.32 -0.29
N LYS A 94 -13.02 -4.33 -1.45
CA LYS A 94 -13.23 -5.35 -2.49
C LYS A 94 -12.11 -6.37 -2.38
N LYS A 95 -12.46 -7.54 -1.88
CA LYS A 95 -11.51 -8.65 -1.71
C LYS A 95 -10.77 -8.96 -3.02
N PRO A 96 -9.50 -9.36 -2.95
CA PRO A 96 -8.76 -9.64 -1.71
C PRO A 96 -8.08 -8.40 -1.10
N ASN A 97 -7.83 -7.33 -1.86
CA ASN A 97 -6.83 -6.30 -1.48
C ASN A 97 -7.10 -4.90 -2.00
N ASP A 98 -8.29 -4.60 -2.45
CA ASP A 98 -8.64 -3.31 -3.07
C ASP A 98 -9.63 -2.53 -2.21
N ILE A 99 -9.50 -1.20 -2.18
CA ILE A 99 -10.37 -0.30 -1.43
C ILE A 99 -11.06 0.65 -2.40
N TYR A 100 -12.37 0.82 -2.21
CA TYR A 100 -13.28 1.51 -3.12
C TYR A 100 -14.12 2.56 -2.40
N ILE A 101 -14.45 3.65 -3.11
CA ILE A 101 -15.54 4.58 -2.80
C ILE A 101 -16.44 4.67 -4.05
N ASN A 102 -17.77 4.60 -3.86
CA ASN A 102 -18.74 4.71 -4.96
C ASN A 102 -18.40 3.78 -6.14
N LYS A 103 -18.07 2.52 -5.85
CA LYS A 103 -17.68 1.50 -6.83
C LYS A 103 -16.41 1.84 -7.65
N GLN A 104 -15.64 2.84 -7.24
CA GLN A 104 -14.39 3.25 -7.89
C GLN A 104 -13.19 2.97 -6.99
N LYS A 105 -12.15 2.33 -7.54
CA LYS A 105 -10.96 1.97 -6.80
C LYS A 105 -10.12 3.20 -6.47
N ILE A 106 -9.83 3.39 -5.19
CA ILE A 106 -8.96 4.46 -4.70
C ILE A 106 -7.63 3.96 -4.14
N CYS A 107 -7.57 2.70 -3.66
CA CYS A 107 -6.37 2.15 -3.05
C CYS A 107 -6.20 0.67 -3.38
N GLY A 108 -4.96 0.22 -3.44
CA GLY A 108 -4.58 -1.18 -3.56
C GLY A 108 -3.49 -1.53 -2.55
N ILE A 109 -3.57 -2.75 -2.00
CA ILE A 109 -2.62 -3.28 -1.04
C ILE A 109 -1.92 -4.49 -1.64
N LEU A 110 -0.58 -4.48 -1.67
CA LEU A 110 0.24 -5.58 -2.15
C LEU A 110 1.08 -6.14 -1.01
N GLN A 111 0.91 -7.42 -0.70
CA GLN A 111 1.74 -8.10 0.27
C GLN A 111 2.73 -9.04 -0.40
N GLU A 112 3.97 -9.00 0.08
CA GLU A 112 5.04 -9.92 -0.29
C GLU A 112 5.67 -10.48 0.98
N THR A 113 6.19 -11.68 0.93
CA THR A 113 6.85 -12.34 2.05
C THR A 113 8.29 -12.68 1.72
N LEU A 114 9.15 -12.64 2.73
CA LEU A 114 10.53 -13.09 2.66
C LEU A 114 10.84 -14.00 3.85
N PHE A 115 11.42 -15.17 3.57
CA PHE A 115 11.99 -16.04 4.59
C PHE A 115 13.49 -15.86 4.61
N GLN A 116 14.03 -15.49 5.76
CA GLN A 116 15.47 -15.28 5.97
C GLN A 116 15.83 -15.59 7.41
N ASN A 117 16.93 -16.32 7.64
CA ASN A 117 17.44 -16.64 8.99
C ASN A 117 16.37 -17.26 9.90
N LYS A 118 15.58 -18.22 9.39
CA LYS A 118 14.46 -18.88 10.09
C LYS A 118 13.34 -17.94 10.54
N LYS A 119 13.36 -16.67 10.11
CA LYS A 119 12.32 -15.68 10.35
C LYS A 119 11.45 -15.48 9.11
N LYS A 120 10.17 -15.19 9.33
CA LYS A 120 9.22 -14.81 8.27
C LYS A 120 8.99 -13.31 8.34
N PHE A 121 9.30 -12.61 7.27
CA PHE A 121 9.03 -11.17 7.11
C PHE A 121 7.88 -10.95 6.14
N ILE A 122 7.16 -9.87 6.36
CA ILE A 122 6.12 -9.38 5.45
C ILE A 122 6.45 -7.96 5.01
N VAL A 123 6.16 -7.68 3.75
CA VAL A 123 6.16 -6.33 3.16
C VAL A 123 4.74 -6.01 2.75
N VAL A 124 4.18 -4.94 3.29
CA VAL A 124 2.82 -4.45 3.00
C VAL A 124 2.94 -3.17 2.21
N GLY A 125 2.79 -3.26 0.89
CA GLY A 125 2.75 -2.11 0.00
C GLY A 125 1.35 -1.52 -0.06
N ILE A 126 1.25 -0.20 0.07
CA ILE A 126 0.01 0.57 0.01
C ILE A 126 0.16 1.63 -1.08
N GLY A 127 -0.66 1.50 -2.13
CA GLY A 127 -0.79 2.51 -3.17
C GLY A 127 -2.15 3.20 -3.05
N LEU A 128 -2.16 4.49 -2.70
CA LEU A 128 -3.38 5.28 -2.59
C LEU A 128 -3.40 6.36 -3.67
N ASN A 129 -4.45 6.36 -4.47
CA ASN A 129 -4.78 7.48 -5.33
C ASN A 129 -5.31 8.62 -4.44
N LEU A 130 -4.47 9.58 -4.12
CA LEU A 130 -4.82 10.69 -3.24
C LEU A 130 -5.30 11.90 -4.03
N VAL A 131 -4.54 12.32 -5.04
CA VAL A 131 -4.82 13.54 -5.84
C VAL A 131 -5.18 13.23 -7.30
N LYS A 132 -4.79 12.06 -7.81
CA LYS A 132 -5.02 11.67 -9.21
C LYS A 132 -5.14 10.15 -9.33
N SER A 133 -5.98 9.69 -10.27
CA SER A 133 -6.14 8.27 -10.59
C SER A 133 -5.90 7.99 -12.08
N PRO A 134 -5.37 6.81 -12.43
CA PRO A 134 -5.24 6.41 -13.82
C PRO A 134 -6.61 6.08 -14.45
N LYS A 135 -6.74 6.27 -15.75
CA LYS A 135 -7.87 5.70 -16.51
C LYS A 135 -7.54 4.25 -16.84
N ILE A 136 -8.28 3.31 -16.26
CA ILE A 136 -8.10 1.87 -16.48
C ILE A 136 -9.35 1.30 -17.17
N LYS A 137 -9.17 0.64 -18.33
CA LYS A 137 -10.31 0.08 -19.10
C LYS A 137 -11.09 -1.01 -18.35
N LYS A 138 -10.38 -1.81 -17.50
CA LYS A 138 -10.98 -3.00 -16.85
C LYS A 138 -11.83 -2.70 -15.62
N TYR A 139 -11.62 -1.56 -14.95
CA TYR A 139 -12.36 -1.17 -13.74
C TYR A 139 -12.25 0.34 -13.50
N PRO A 140 -13.29 0.96 -12.94
CA PRO A 140 -13.28 2.39 -12.67
C PRO A 140 -12.34 2.70 -11.48
N THR A 141 -11.64 3.82 -11.58
CA THR A 141 -10.73 4.34 -10.55
C THR A 141 -11.08 5.78 -10.23
N ASN A 142 -10.76 6.20 -9.02
CA ASN A 142 -10.83 7.58 -8.59
C ASN A 142 -9.76 7.86 -7.52
N TYR A 143 -9.75 9.06 -6.96
CA TYR A 143 -8.80 9.50 -5.96
C TYR A 143 -9.51 10.08 -4.73
N LEU A 144 -8.89 9.96 -3.56
CA LEU A 144 -9.54 10.26 -2.27
C LEU A 144 -9.95 11.71 -2.13
N ASN A 145 -9.10 12.68 -2.56
CA ASN A 145 -9.39 14.11 -2.44
C ASN A 145 -10.64 14.59 -3.21
N LYS A 146 -11.18 13.76 -4.11
CA LYS A 146 -12.48 14.04 -4.74
C LYS A 146 -13.65 13.90 -3.76
N TYR A 147 -13.44 13.16 -2.68
CA TYR A 147 -14.47 12.77 -1.72
C TYR A 147 -14.23 13.30 -0.31
N THR A 148 -13.29 14.22 -0.14
CA THR A 148 -12.94 14.85 1.14
C THR A 148 -13.33 16.32 1.14
N SER A 149 -13.78 16.84 2.29
CA SER A 149 -14.10 18.26 2.46
C SER A 149 -12.85 19.15 2.50
N LYS A 150 -11.74 18.61 3.02
CA LYS A 150 -10.43 19.26 3.02
C LYS A 150 -9.46 18.46 2.19
N LYS A 151 -8.68 19.14 1.35
CA LYS A 151 -7.60 18.48 0.60
C LYS A 151 -6.53 17.93 1.56
N ILE A 152 -6.16 16.69 1.35
CA ILE A 152 -5.06 16.01 2.04
C ILE A 152 -3.82 16.14 1.16
N SER A 153 -2.69 16.51 1.75
CA SER A 153 -1.39 16.63 1.07
C SER A 153 -0.36 15.71 1.71
#